data_bf773fb241485c21adb45c95d80d3e4d
#
_entry.id   bf773fb241485c21adb45c95d80d3e4d
#
_cell.length_a   1.000
_cell.length_b   1.000
_cell.length_c   1.000
_cell.angle_alpha   90.00
_cell.angle_beta   90.00
_cell.angle_gamma   90.00
#
_symmetry.space_group_name_H-M   'P 1'
#
loop_
_entity.id
_entity.type
_entity.pdbx_description
1 polymer ?
#
loop_
_entity_poly.entity_id
_entity_poly.type
_entity_poly.pdbx_seq_one_letter_code
_entity_poly.pdbx_strand_id
1 'polypeptide(L)'
;MKHNQMRQVVFPILAAFIWGTAFVAQDMCADAIGAFTFNATRYSIAVLALLVVILIRDGVKKDKPVLSAEEKKAANRQLWIGGLCCGAALAIASNFQQAGLVAGTDAGKAGFITALYVVLVPVFGLFFKRKVSVPTWIAVVLSVAALYLLCIKGDFSLAPGDLLLLVCALCFAVHILVIDHFTAYCDGVKLSCLQFLFAAIISAVCMFIFEPLDMPAILSCALPLLYAVSYTHLRAH
;
A
#
# COMPACT_ATOMS: atom_id res chain seq x y z
N MET A 1 -10.59 27.66 -11.85
CA MET A 1 -11.07 26.92 -10.66
C MET A 1 -11.63 25.52 -11.00
N LYS A 2 -12.47 25.34 -12.04
CA LYS A 2 -13.09 24.03 -12.37
C LYS A 2 -12.11 22.88 -12.70
N HIS A 3 -10.95 23.16 -13.32
CA HIS A 3 -10.02 22.12 -13.75
C HIS A 3 -9.28 21.44 -12.56
N ASN A 4 -8.94 22.19 -11.52
CA ASN A 4 -8.30 21.65 -10.32
C ASN A 4 -9.28 20.82 -9.45
N GLN A 5 -10.55 21.24 -9.39
CA GLN A 5 -11.57 20.50 -8.64
C GLN A 5 -11.89 19.14 -9.30
N MET A 6 -11.96 19.08 -10.63
CA MET A 6 -12.19 17.84 -11.36
C MET A 6 -11.05 16.85 -11.16
N ARG A 7 -9.79 17.31 -11.16
CA ARG A 7 -8.63 16.47 -10.83
C ARG A 7 -8.72 15.87 -9.42
N GLN A 8 -9.07 16.67 -8.43
CA GLN A 8 -9.20 16.23 -7.03
C GLN A 8 -10.29 15.18 -6.78
N VAL A 9 -11.27 15.08 -7.68
CA VAL A 9 -12.36 14.07 -7.57
C VAL A 9 -12.07 12.86 -8.46
N VAL A 10 -11.66 13.07 -9.71
CA VAL A 10 -11.49 11.98 -10.69
C VAL A 10 -10.33 11.08 -10.35
N PHE A 11 -9.16 11.63 -9.94
CA PHE A 11 -8.00 10.80 -9.61
C PHE A 11 -8.24 9.86 -8.42
N PRO A 12 -8.83 10.29 -7.29
CA PRO A 12 -9.15 9.36 -6.19
C PRO A 12 -10.15 8.29 -6.58
N ILE A 13 -11.16 8.61 -7.41
CA ILE A 13 -12.13 7.61 -7.88
C ILE A 13 -11.44 6.56 -8.76
N LEU A 14 -10.61 6.99 -9.73
CA LEU A 14 -9.84 6.07 -10.56
C LEU A 14 -8.88 5.23 -9.74
N ALA A 15 -8.19 5.83 -8.77
CA ALA A 15 -7.31 5.10 -7.87
C ALA A 15 -8.07 4.06 -7.03
N ALA A 16 -9.24 4.40 -6.51
CA ALA A 16 -10.09 3.47 -5.77
C ALA A 16 -10.59 2.32 -6.64
N PHE A 17 -10.98 2.60 -7.89
CA PHE A 17 -11.42 1.58 -8.85
C PHE A 17 -10.28 0.61 -9.19
N ILE A 18 -9.11 1.15 -9.55
CA ILE A 18 -7.92 0.35 -9.87
C ILE A 18 -7.48 -0.45 -8.65
N TRP A 19 -7.57 0.14 -7.45
CA TRP A 19 -7.24 -0.57 -6.22
C TRP A 19 -8.20 -1.71 -5.90
N GLY A 20 -9.50 -1.50 -6.10
CA GLY A 20 -10.52 -2.55 -5.95
C GLY A 20 -10.25 -3.73 -6.89
N THR A 21 -9.96 -3.46 -8.17
CA THR A 21 -9.64 -4.51 -9.15
C THR A 21 -8.29 -5.20 -8.88
N ALA A 22 -7.35 -4.54 -8.19
CA ALA A 22 -6.09 -5.15 -7.78
C ALA A 22 -6.28 -6.29 -6.76
N PHE A 23 -7.34 -6.25 -5.94
CA PHE A 23 -7.67 -7.37 -5.05
C PHE A 23 -8.04 -8.64 -5.81
N VAL A 24 -8.74 -8.50 -6.94
CA VAL A 24 -9.07 -9.64 -7.80
C VAL A 24 -7.78 -10.26 -8.37
N ALA A 25 -6.83 -9.44 -8.82
CA ALA A 25 -5.54 -9.92 -9.30
C ALA A 25 -4.70 -10.58 -8.19
N GLN A 26 -4.79 -10.10 -6.96
CA GLN A 26 -4.14 -10.70 -5.80
C GLN A 26 -4.76 -12.05 -5.43
N ASP A 27 -6.08 -12.14 -5.47
CA ASP A 27 -6.87 -13.35 -5.20
C ASP A 27 -6.55 -14.46 -6.21
N MET A 28 -6.46 -14.13 -7.50
CA MET A 28 -6.06 -15.06 -8.57
C MET A 28 -4.70 -15.73 -8.34
N CYS A 29 -3.82 -15.11 -7.55
CA CYS A 29 -2.51 -15.67 -7.22
C CYS A 29 -2.50 -16.39 -5.87
N ALA A 30 -3.53 -16.22 -5.04
CA ALA A 30 -3.55 -16.70 -3.66
C ALA A 30 -3.49 -18.23 -3.54
N ASP A 31 -4.05 -18.94 -4.53
CA ASP A 31 -4.01 -20.41 -4.59
C ASP A 31 -2.69 -20.96 -5.15
N ALA A 32 -1.91 -20.12 -5.86
CA ALA A 32 -0.72 -20.58 -6.56
C ALA A 32 0.59 -20.25 -5.82
N ILE A 33 0.65 -19.10 -5.16
CA ILE A 33 1.86 -18.62 -4.47
C ILE A 33 1.52 -18.02 -3.11
N GLY A 34 2.44 -18.18 -2.15
CA GLY A 34 2.28 -17.65 -0.81
C GLY A 34 2.32 -16.13 -0.72
N ALA A 35 1.94 -15.60 0.43
CA ALA A 35 1.82 -14.18 0.67
C ALA A 35 3.16 -13.44 0.54
N PHE A 36 4.24 -14.02 1.06
CA PHE A 36 5.57 -13.41 1.01
C PHE A 36 6.13 -13.43 -0.41
N THR A 37 5.97 -14.55 -1.15
CA THR A 37 6.38 -14.70 -2.55
C THR A 37 5.69 -13.67 -3.44
N PHE A 38 4.36 -13.51 -3.28
CA PHE A 38 3.60 -12.51 -4.01
C PHE A 38 4.13 -11.10 -3.77
N ASN A 39 4.30 -10.71 -2.50
CA ASN A 39 4.73 -9.37 -2.15
C ASN A 39 6.20 -9.09 -2.51
N ALA A 40 7.11 -10.06 -2.31
CA ALA A 40 8.51 -9.94 -2.72
C ALA A 40 8.63 -9.68 -4.22
N THR A 41 7.90 -10.45 -5.04
CA THR A 41 7.90 -10.32 -6.51
C THR A 41 7.28 -9.00 -6.94
N ARG A 42 6.09 -8.66 -6.43
CA ARG A 42 5.38 -7.42 -6.75
C ARG A 42 6.21 -6.18 -6.45
N TYR A 43 6.78 -6.10 -5.25
CA TYR A 43 7.57 -4.93 -4.86
C TYR A 43 8.91 -4.85 -5.58
N SER A 44 9.54 -5.96 -5.92
CA SER A 44 10.75 -5.97 -6.75
C SER A 44 10.50 -5.38 -8.13
N ILE A 45 9.41 -5.76 -8.78
CA ILE A 45 9.00 -5.18 -10.07
C ILE A 45 8.68 -3.69 -9.92
N ALA A 46 7.99 -3.29 -8.83
CA ALA A 46 7.67 -1.89 -8.56
C ALA A 46 8.92 -1.03 -8.36
N VAL A 47 9.95 -1.53 -7.67
CA VAL A 47 11.25 -0.85 -7.52
C VAL A 47 11.90 -0.60 -8.87
N LEU A 48 11.99 -1.63 -9.73
CA LEU A 48 12.60 -1.50 -11.06
C LEU A 48 11.89 -0.45 -11.89
N ALA A 49 10.57 -0.45 -11.90
CA ALA A 49 9.78 0.51 -12.63
C ALA A 49 9.94 1.95 -12.07
N LEU A 50 9.96 2.13 -10.74
CA LEU A 50 10.20 3.46 -10.13
C LEU A 50 11.63 3.96 -10.34
N LEU A 51 12.62 3.08 -10.39
CA LEU A 51 13.99 3.47 -10.74
C LEU A 51 14.04 4.07 -12.14
N VAL A 52 13.35 3.46 -13.13
CA VAL A 52 13.24 4.02 -14.48
C VAL A 52 12.59 5.41 -14.46
N VAL A 53 11.49 5.58 -13.73
CA VAL A 53 10.80 6.87 -13.57
C VAL A 53 11.72 7.93 -12.95
N ILE A 54 12.47 7.56 -11.89
CA ILE A 54 13.44 8.47 -11.23
C ILE A 54 14.53 8.88 -12.19
N LEU A 55 15.11 7.95 -12.96
CA LEU A 55 16.16 8.23 -13.93
C LEU A 55 15.68 9.19 -15.02
N ILE A 56 14.50 8.96 -15.58
CA ILE A 56 13.90 9.84 -16.60
C ILE A 56 13.64 11.23 -16.00
N ARG A 57 13.00 11.30 -14.82
CA ARG A 57 12.67 12.56 -14.16
C ARG A 57 13.90 13.36 -13.79
N ASP A 58 14.91 12.72 -13.20
CA ASP A 58 16.14 13.38 -12.75
C ASP A 58 17.03 13.78 -13.94
N GLY A 59 16.90 13.12 -15.10
CA GLY A 59 17.54 13.50 -16.37
C GLY A 59 16.90 14.71 -17.05
N VAL A 60 15.58 14.90 -16.88
CA VAL A 60 14.84 16.04 -17.47
C VAL A 60 14.95 17.31 -16.61
N LYS A 61 15.07 17.18 -15.30
CA LYS A 61 15.20 18.31 -14.38
C LYS A 61 16.56 18.99 -14.52
N LYS A 62 16.62 20.14 -15.25
CA LYS A 62 17.83 20.94 -15.45
C LYS A 62 18.20 21.79 -14.21
N ASP A 63 17.22 22.21 -13.41
CA ASP A 63 17.44 23.04 -12.24
C ASP A 63 17.26 22.23 -10.95
N LYS A 64 18.37 21.76 -10.37
CA LYS A 64 18.39 21.19 -9.02
C LYS A 64 18.74 22.30 -8.05
N PRO A 65 18.01 22.49 -6.94
CA PRO A 65 18.40 23.42 -5.90
C PRO A 65 19.79 23.08 -5.39
N VAL A 66 20.65 24.09 -5.31
CA VAL A 66 22.02 23.94 -4.79
C VAL A 66 21.93 23.88 -3.27
N LEU A 67 21.83 22.67 -2.74
CA LEU A 67 21.85 22.40 -1.30
C LEU A 67 23.30 22.32 -0.81
N SER A 68 23.57 22.79 0.39
CA SER A 68 24.85 22.59 1.07
C SER A 68 25.13 21.11 1.31
N ALA A 69 26.38 20.75 1.59
CA ALA A 69 26.75 19.36 1.87
C ALA A 69 26.00 18.79 3.11
N GLU A 70 25.79 19.62 4.12
CA GLU A 70 25.08 19.26 5.34
C GLU A 70 23.58 19.05 5.08
N GLU A 71 22.94 19.94 4.33
CA GLU A 71 21.53 19.81 3.94
C GLU A 71 21.29 18.55 3.10
N LYS A 72 22.19 18.24 2.15
CA LYS A 72 22.14 16.98 1.38
C LYS A 72 22.24 15.75 2.27
N LYS A 73 23.14 15.77 3.24
CA LYS A 73 23.34 14.66 4.19
C LYS A 73 22.11 14.47 5.07
N ALA A 74 21.52 15.56 5.57
CA ALA A 74 20.30 15.53 6.37
C ALA A 74 19.10 15.01 5.57
N ALA A 75 18.87 15.54 4.36
CA ALA A 75 17.80 15.11 3.47
C ALA A 75 17.93 13.61 3.09
N ASN A 76 19.17 13.18 2.79
CA ASN A 76 19.43 11.77 2.47
C ASN A 76 19.18 10.85 3.67
N ARG A 77 19.61 11.26 4.87
CA ARG A 77 19.32 10.51 6.11
C ARG A 77 17.82 10.37 6.36
N GLN A 78 17.04 11.46 6.20
CA GLN A 78 15.58 11.43 6.35
C GLN A 78 14.93 10.50 5.32
N LEU A 79 15.40 10.52 4.09
CA LEU A 79 14.92 9.67 3.01
C LEU A 79 15.14 8.18 3.31
N TRP A 80 16.33 7.79 3.80
CA TRP A 80 16.62 6.39 4.14
C TRP A 80 15.85 5.91 5.37
N ILE A 81 15.76 6.74 6.42
CA ILE A 81 14.98 6.42 7.62
C ILE A 81 13.50 6.31 7.24
N GLY A 82 12.98 7.29 6.48
CA GLY A 82 11.60 7.26 6.01
C GLY A 82 11.31 6.04 5.14
N GLY A 83 12.20 5.72 4.20
CA GLY A 83 12.10 4.52 3.37
C GLY A 83 12.05 3.23 4.18
N LEU A 84 12.90 3.10 5.19
CA LEU A 84 12.92 1.93 6.07
C LEU A 84 11.63 1.85 6.91
N CYS A 85 11.23 2.94 7.57
CA CYS A 85 10.02 2.95 8.41
C CYS A 85 8.75 2.69 7.58
N CYS A 86 8.60 3.38 6.44
CA CYS A 86 7.48 3.17 5.54
C CYS A 86 7.50 1.76 4.94
N GLY A 87 8.68 1.27 4.54
CA GLY A 87 8.85 -0.06 3.94
C GLY A 87 8.54 -1.19 4.92
N ALA A 88 8.99 -1.08 6.17
CA ALA A 88 8.67 -2.04 7.21
C ALA A 88 7.16 -2.08 7.52
N ALA A 89 6.53 -0.91 7.70
CA ALA A 89 5.09 -0.81 7.92
C ALA A 89 4.29 -1.36 6.72
N LEU A 90 4.72 -1.06 5.49
CA LEU A 90 4.12 -1.57 4.27
C LEU A 90 4.26 -3.10 4.16
N ALA A 91 5.46 -3.63 4.43
CA ALA A 91 5.70 -5.07 4.39
C ALA A 91 4.78 -5.83 5.35
N ILE A 92 4.68 -5.36 6.59
CA ILE A 92 3.79 -5.97 7.58
C ILE A 92 2.34 -5.92 7.10
N ALA A 93 1.85 -4.74 6.73
CA ALA A 93 0.46 -4.56 6.30
C ALA A 93 0.10 -5.42 5.08
N SER A 94 0.94 -5.41 4.05
CA SER A 94 0.67 -6.12 2.79
C SER A 94 0.84 -7.64 2.91
N ASN A 95 1.74 -8.12 3.78
CA ASN A 95 1.85 -9.56 4.01
C ASN A 95 0.63 -10.10 4.78
N PHE A 96 0.11 -9.36 5.76
CA PHE A 96 -1.17 -9.71 6.39
C PHE A 96 -2.34 -9.64 5.39
N GLN A 97 -2.34 -8.66 4.48
CA GLN A 97 -3.36 -8.56 3.44
C GLN A 97 -3.38 -9.79 2.54
N GLN A 98 -2.23 -10.15 1.99
CA GLN A 98 -2.12 -11.29 1.08
C GLN A 98 -2.35 -12.61 1.83
N ALA A 99 -1.88 -12.74 3.07
CA ALA A 99 -2.15 -13.90 3.91
C ALA A 99 -3.65 -14.09 4.18
N GLY A 100 -4.42 -13.01 4.30
CA GLY A 100 -5.89 -13.08 4.41
C GLY A 100 -6.56 -13.65 3.16
N LEU A 101 -6.07 -13.30 1.97
CA LEU A 101 -6.54 -13.88 0.69
C LEU A 101 -6.12 -15.36 0.58
N VAL A 102 -4.87 -15.70 0.86
CA VAL A 102 -4.38 -17.09 0.88
C VAL A 102 -5.17 -17.95 1.87
N ALA A 103 -5.65 -17.37 2.97
CA ALA A 103 -6.52 -18.04 3.93
C ALA A 103 -7.99 -18.18 3.45
N GLY A 104 -8.30 -17.82 2.21
CA GLY A 104 -9.59 -18.02 1.56
C GLY A 104 -10.61 -16.92 1.78
N THR A 105 -10.21 -15.71 2.20
CA THR A 105 -11.13 -14.57 2.21
C THR A 105 -11.34 -14.05 0.79
N ASP A 106 -12.59 -13.93 0.37
CA ASP A 106 -13.00 -13.38 -0.93
C ASP A 106 -12.41 -11.99 -1.19
N ALA A 107 -12.01 -11.71 -2.45
CA ALA A 107 -11.37 -10.46 -2.87
C ALA A 107 -12.20 -9.21 -2.50
N GLY A 108 -13.51 -9.27 -2.67
CA GLY A 108 -14.41 -8.15 -2.35
C GLY A 108 -14.43 -7.87 -0.85
N LYS A 109 -14.54 -8.93 -0.03
CA LYS A 109 -14.51 -8.85 1.43
C LYS A 109 -13.14 -8.38 1.92
N ALA A 110 -12.05 -8.90 1.35
CA ALA A 110 -10.69 -8.50 1.67
C ALA A 110 -10.43 -7.02 1.38
N GLY A 111 -10.84 -6.54 0.20
CA GLY A 111 -10.75 -5.13 -0.17
C GLY A 111 -11.51 -4.24 0.80
N PHE A 112 -12.70 -4.67 1.21
CA PHE A 112 -13.54 -3.90 2.11
C PHE A 112 -13.00 -3.85 3.54
N ILE A 113 -12.60 -5.00 4.11
CA ILE A 113 -12.00 -5.04 5.46
C ILE A 113 -10.70 -4.22 5.49
N THR A 114 -9.86 -4.33 4.46
CA THR A 114 -8.66 -3.50 4.36
C THR A 114 -8.99 -2.01 4.34
N ALA A 115 -10.04 -1.61 3.60
CA ALA A 115 -10.46 -0.21 3.50
C ALA A 115 -10.87 0.42 4.85
N LEU A 116 -11.06 -0.37 5.92
CA LEU A 116 -11.26 0.16 7.27
C LEU A 116 -10.12 1.05 7.74
N TYR A 117 -8.92 0.97 7.15
CA TYR A 117 -7.86 1.92 7.48
C TYR A 117 -8.29 3.38 7.26
N VAL A 118 -9.22 3.65 6.34
CA VAL A 118 -9.79 5.00 6.10
C VAL A 118 -10.49 5.53 7.35
N VAL A 119 -11.10 4.64 8.13
CA VAL A 119 -11.72 4.94 9.44
C VAL A 119 -10.66 5.06 10.54
N LEU A 120 -9.70 4.15 10.53
CA LEU A 120 -8.67 4.07 11.57
C LEU A 120 -7.69 5.24 11.54
N VAL A 121 -7.33 5.75 10.35
CA VAL A 121 -6.41 6.90 10.20
C VAL A 121 -6.89 8.14 10.95
N PRO A 122 -8.14 8.65 10.77
CA PRO A 122 -8.62 9.78 11.55
C PRO A 122 -8.75 9.47 13.05
N VAL A 123 -9.14 8.23 13.43
CA VAL A 123 -9.20 7.82 14.82
C VAL A 123 -7.80 7.86 15.47
N PHE A 124 -6.79 7.32 14.81
CA PHE A 124 -5.40 7.44 15.29
C PHE A 124 -4.91 8.89 15.29
N GLY A 125 -5.33 9.69 14.30
CA GLY A 125 -5.03 11.12 14.24
C GLY A 125 -5.48 11.89 15.49
N LEU A 126 -6.58 11.47 16.14
CA LEU A 126 -7.03 12.08 17.38
C LEU A 126 -6.01 11.91 18.52
N PHE A 127 -5.34 10.75 18.63
CA PHE A 127 -4.28 10.55 19.61
C PHE A 127 -3.10 11.50 19.41
N PHE A 128 -2.88 11.95 18.17
CA PHE A 128 -1.88 12.96 17.83
C PHE A 128 -2.45 14.40 17.87
N LYS A 129 -3.62 14.62 18.50
CA LYS A 129 -4.31 15.91 18.63
C LYS A 129 -4.64 16.57 17.28
N ARG A 130 -4.75 15.80 16.19
CA ARG A 130 -5.18 16.30 14.88
C ARG A 130 -6.70 16.53 14.91
N LYS A 131 -7.14 17.67 14.39
CA LYS A 131 -8.58 17.95 14.25
C LYS A 131 -9.14 17.16 13.07
N VAL A 132 -10.20 16.40 13.31
CA VAL A 132 -10.90 15.62 12.26
C VAL A 132 -12.14 16.39 11.86
N SER A 133 -12.34 16.58 10.55
CA SER A 133 -13.49 17.34 10.01
C SER A 133 -14.80 16.54 10.13
N VAL A 134 -15.94 17.25 10.18
CA VAL A 134 -17.27 16.62 10.21
C VAL A 134 -17.52 15.72 8.99
N PRO A 135 -17.17 16.12 7.73
CA PRO A 135 -17.29 15.22 6.58
C PRO A 135 -16.52 13.91 6.73
N THR A 136 -15.35 13.94 7.39
CA THR A 136 -14.57 12.72 7.66
C THR A 136 -15.33 11.78 8.59
N TRP A 137 -15.99 12.29 9.62
CA TRP A 137 -16.83 11.47 10.52
C TRP A 137 -18.04 10.86 9.80
N ILE A 138 -18.67 11.62 8.89
CA ILE A 138 -19.75 11.09 8.05
C ILE A 138 -19.22 9.94 7.19
N ALA A 139 -18.05 10.09 6.56
CA ALA A 139 -17.42 9.05 5.78
C ALA A 139 -17.08 7.80 6.63
N VAL A 140 -16.62 7.98 7.87
CA VAL A 140 -16.39 6.90 8.84
C VAL A 140 -17.68 6.12 9.11
N VAL A 141 -18.77 6.80 9.44
CA VAL A 141 -20.05 6.14 9.72
C VAL A 141 -20.57 5.38 8.49
N LEU A 142 -20.49 5.98 7.31
CA LEU A 142 -20.88 5.34 6.05
C LEU A 142 -20.01 4.10 5.74
N SER A 143 -18.71 4.17 6.00
CA SER A 143 -17.79 3.04 5.82
C SER A 143 -18.12 1.89 6.76
N VAL A 144 -18.41 2.17 8.04
CA VAL A 144 -18.80 1.15 9.02
C VAL A 144 -20.16 0.52 8.64
N ALA A 145 -21.13 1.34 8.22
CA ALA A 145 -22.42 0.83 7.77
C ALA A 145 -22.31 -0.06 6.53
N ALA A 146 -21.47 0.35 5.56
CA ALA A 146 -21.21 -0.44 4.36
C ALA A 146 -20.48 -1.76 4.70
N LEU A 147 -19.53 -1.76 5.67
CA LEU A 147 -18.89 -2.97 6.18
C LEU A 147 -19.93 -3.91 6.80
N TYR A 148 -20.78 -3.38 7.64
CA TYR A 148 -21.86 -4.14 8.25
C TYR A 148 -22.72 -4.83 7.21
N LEU A 149 -23.20 -4.08 6.20
CA LEU A 149 -24.03 -4.63 5.11
C LEU A 149 -23.33 -5.69 4.26
N LEU A 150 -22.02 -5.57 4.07
CA LEU A 150 -21.23 -6.52 3.29
C LEU A 150 -20.96 -7.83 4.07
N CYS A 151 -20.72 -7.72 5.38
CA CYS A 151 -20.40 -8.88 6.22
C CYS A 151 -21.64 -9.68 6.65
N ILE A 152 -22.84 -9.08 6.61
CA ILE A 152 -24.10 -9.76 7.01
C ILE A 152 -24.78 -10.38 5.79
N LYS A 153 -24.13 -11.35 5.18
CA LYS A 153 -24.76 -12.31 4.28
C LYS A 153 -24.91 -13.68 4.98
N GLY A 154 -25.67 -13.73 6.08
CA GLY A 154 -25.88 -14.96 6.84
C GLY A 154 -25.32 -14.88 8.27
N ASP A 155 -24.91 -16.01 8.83
CA ASP A 155 -24.31 -16.05 10.17
C ASP A 155 -23.04 -15.20 10.25
N PHE A 156 -22.98 -14.36 11.27
CA PHE A 156 -21.81 -13.50 11.53
C PHE A 156 -20.65 -14.38 12.02
N SER A 157 -19.90 -14.97 11.07
CA SER A 157 -18.69 -15.73 11.36
C SER A 157 -17.48 -14.98 10.81
N LEU A 158 -16.54 -14.65 11.69
CA LEU A 158 -15.23 -14.15 11.29
C LEU A 158 -14.34 -15.35 10.95
N ALA A 159 -14.00 -15.49 9.68
CA ALA A 159 -13.01 -16.48 9.25
C ALA A 159 -11.60 -16.06 9.69
N PRO A 160 -10.65 -17.01 9.84
CA PRO A 160 -9.24 -16.66 10.18
C PRO A 160 -8.63 -15.63 9.24
N GLY A 161 -8.92 -15.68 7.94
CA GLY A 161 -8.46 -14.71 6.95
C GLY A 161 -8.99 -13.29 7.21
N ASP A 162 -10.23 -13.16 7.71
CA ASP A 162 -10.81 -11.85 8.04
C ASP A 162 -10.06 -11.18 9.21
N LEU A 163 -9.60 -11.97 10.19
CA LEU A 163 -8.80 -11.46 11.30
C LEU A 163 -7.44 -10.93 10.82
N LEU A 164 -6.80 -11.63 9.89
CA LEU A 164 -5.55 -11.17 9.26
C LEU A 164 -5.77 -9.83 8.54
N LEU A 165 -6.90 -9.67 7.86
CA LEU A 165 -7.26 -8.44 7.17
C LEU A 165 -7.59 -7.28 8.12
N LEU A 166 -8.16 -7.55 9.29
CA LEU A 166 -8.35 -6.54 10.34
C LEU A 166 -7.00 -6.04 10.87
N VAL A 167 -6.05 -6.95 11.14
CA VAL A 167 -4.68 -6.59 11.51
C VAL A 167 -4.01 -5.79 10.37
N CYS A 168 -4.19 -6.21 9.12
CA CYS A 168 -3.74 -5.49 7.95
C CYS A 168 -4.26 -4.05 7.93
N ALA A 169 -5.55 -3.82 8.17
CA ALA A 169 -6.14 -2.49 8.19
C ALA A 169 -5.53 -1.59 9.26
N LEU A 170 -5.25 -2.12 10.46
CA LEU A 170 -4.52 -1.41 11.53
C LEU A 170 -3.10 -1.04 11.08
N CYS A 171 -2.37 -1.98 10.48
CA CYS A 171 -1.02 -1.75 9.99
C CYS A 171 -1.00 -0.73 8.84
N PHE A 172 -1.97 -0.76 7.92
CA PHE A 172 -2.09 0.26 6.88
C PHE A 172 -2.40 1.64 7.44
N ALA A 173 -3.22 1.74 8.48
CA ALA A 173 -3.48 3.03 9.13
C ALA A 173 -2.18 3.63 9.71
N VAL A 174 -1.36 2.81 10.38
CA VAL A 174 -0.03 3.23 10.86
C VAL A 174 0.88 3.62 9.69
N HIS A 175 0.94 2.79 8.63
CA HIS A 175 1.74 3.05 7.44
C HIS A 175 1.40 4.41 6.79
N ILE A 176 0.10 4.76 6.68
CA ILE A 176 -0.34 6.04 6.13
C ILE A 176 0.13 7.21 6.99
N LEU A 177 0.06 7.09 8.32
CA LEU A 177 0.55 8.13 9.22
C LEU A 177 2.07 8.32 9.14
N VAL A 178 2.82 7.22 8.96
CA VAL A 178 4.28 7.24 8.77
C VAL A 178 4.62 7.90 7.43
N ILE A 179 3.93 7.54 6.34
CA ILE A 179 4.11 8.19 5.02
C ILE A 179 3.83 9.69 5.11
N ASP A 180 2.71 10.09 5.71
CA ASP A 180 2.32 11.48 5.85
C ASP A 180 3.40 12.30 6.59
N HIS A 181 4.02 11.72 7.60
CA HIS A 181 5.13 12.34 8.30
C HIS A 181 6.34 12.56 7.39
N PHE A 182 6.79 11.54 6.68
CA PHE A 182 8.04 11.62 5.91
C PHE A 182 7.90 12.33 4.56
N THR A 183 6.72 12.32 3.93
CA THR A 183 6.48 13.05 2.68
C THR A 183 6.59 14.56 2.84
N ALA A 184 6.45 15.09 4.05
CA ALA A 184 6.69 16.49 4.34
C ALA A 184 8.18 16.89 4.19
N TYR A 185 9.10 15.93 4.28
CA TYR A 185 10.56 16.18 4.30
C TYR A 185 11.31 15.54 3.13
N CYS A 186 10.68 14.65 2.38
CA CYS A 186 11.31 13.85 1.35
C CYS A 186 10.60 13.98 0.00
N ASP A 187 11.36 13.75 -1.09
CA ASP A 187 10.76 13.54 -2.41
C ASP A 187 9.91 12.27 -2.40
N GLY A 188 8.60 12.41 -2.65
CA GLY A 188 7.63 11.32 -2.54
C GLY A 188 7.95 10.13 -3.46
N VAL A 189 8.46 10.38 -4.68
CA VAL A 189 8.79 9.29 -5.62
C VAL A 189 10.01 8.50 -5.15
N LYS A 190 11.05 9.19 -4.63
CA LYS A 190 12.22 8.53 -4.05
C LYS A 190 11.88 7.78 -2.77
N LEU A 191 11.03 8.36 -1.93
CA LEU A 191 10.52 7.71 -0.72
C LEU A 191 9.72 6.45 -1.08
N SER A 192 8.85 6.51 -2.10
CA SER A 192 8.10 5.36 -2.60
C SER A 192 9.01 4.26 -3.14
N CYS A 193 10.08 4.61 -3.85
CA CYS A 193 11.05 3.63 -4.33
C CYS A 193 11.75 2.91 -3.17
N LEU A 194 12.20 3.65 -2.16
CA LEU A 194 12.87 3.06 -1.00
C LEU A 194 11.92 2.23 -0.12
N GLN A 195 10.69 2.67 0.10
CA GLN A 195 9.74 1.85 0.85
C GLN A 195 9.43 0.53 0.16
N PHE A 196 9.30 0.51 -1.18
CA PHE A 196 9.11 -0.75 -1.91
C PHE A 196 10.36 -1.63 -1.89
N LEU A 197 11.56 -1.02 -1.95
CA LEU A 197 12.80 -1.76 -1.80
C LEU A 197 12.88 -2.47 -0.45
N PHE A 198 12.63 -1.76 0.65
CA PHE A 198 12.65 -2.38 1.99
C PHE A 198 11.51 -3.40 2.16
N ALA A 199 10.32 -3.11 1.64
CA ALA A 199 9.22 -4.06 1.67
C ALA A 199 9.53 -5.33 0.85
N ALA A 200 10.18 -5.21 -0.31
CA ALA A 200 10.65 -6.33 -1.11
C ALA A 200 11.68 -7.18 -0.35
N ILE A 201 12.67 -6.54 0.27
CA ILE A 201 13.71 -7.24 1.05
C ILE A 201 13.09 -8.00 2.22
N ILE A 202 12.24 -7.35 3.02
CA ILE A 202 11.58 -7.99 4.17
C ILE A 202 10.72 -9.17 3.72
N SER A 203 9.89 -8.97 2.68
CA SER A 203 9.06 -10.05 2.15
C SER A 203 9.89 -11.18 1.54
N ALA A 204 11.02 -10.88 0.85
CA ALA A 204 11.91 -11.88 0.30
C ALA A 204 12.58 -12.71 1.40
N VAL A 205 13.04 -12.08 2.48
CA VAL A 205 13.59 -12.79 3.64
C VAL A 205 12.55 -13.74 4.23
N CYS A 206 11.32 -13.27 4.43
CA CYS A 206 10.24 -14.10 4.94
C CYS A 206 9.88 -15.24 3.94
N MET A 207 9.86 -14.96 2.64
CA MET A 207 9.64 -15.96 1.60
C MET A 207 10.65 -17.11 1.72
N PHE A 208 11.95 -16.82 1.78
CA PHE A 208 12.97 -17.86 1.88
C PHE A 208 12.91 -18.67 3.18
N ILE A 209 12.32 -18.13 4.26
CA ILE A 209 12.21 -18.82 5.54
C ILE A 209 10.93 -19.68 5.60
N PHE A 210 9.82 -19.18 5.06
CA PHE A 210 8.48 -19.73 5.34
C PHE A 210 7.80 -20.37 4.13
N GLU A 211 8.24 -20.08 2.90
CA GLU A 211 7.57 -20.50 1.68
C GLU A 211 8.52 -21.24 0.74
N PRO A 212 8.06 -22.33 0.06
CA PRO A 212 8.85 -22.97 -0.97
C PRO A 212 8.94 -22.07 -2.21
N LEU A 213 10.14 -21.98 -2.80
CA LEU A 213 10.33 -21.22 -4.04
C LEU A 213 9.88 -22.08 -5.24
N ASP A 214 8.78 -21.72 -5.85
CA ASP A 214 8.21 -22.34 -7.04
C ASP A 214 8.20 -21.34 -8.22
N MET A 215 9.23 -21.39 -9.06
CA MET A 215 9.36 -20.50 -10.22
C MET A 215 8.25 -20.68 -11.26
N PRO A 216 7.83 -21.91 -11.64
CA PRO A 216 6.66 -22.14 -12.47
C PRO A 216 5.39 -21.48 -11.94
N ALA A 217 5.09 -21.61 -10.64
CA ALA A 217 3.93 -20.96 -10.01
C ALA A 217 4.01 -19.43 -10.07
N ILE A 218 5.20 -18.84 -9.81
CA ILE A 218 5.41 -17.39 -9.94
C ILE A 218 5.16 -16.93 -11.38
N LEU A 219 5.65 -17.67 -12.37
CA LEU A 219 5.46 -17.32 -13.79
C LEU A 219 4.00 -17.45 -14.22
N SER A 220 3.24 -18.41 -13.69
CA SER A 220 1.80 -18.51 -13.95
C SER A 220 1.02 -17.29 -13.46
N CYS A 221 1.52 -16.63 -12.41
CA CYS A 221 0.96 -15.40 -11.83
C CYS A 221 1.49 -14.11 -12.50
N ALA A 222 2.30 -14.18 -13.58
CA ALA A 222 2.96 -13.01 -14.14
C ALA A 222 2.00 -11.88 -14.55
N LEU A 223 0.88 -12.18 -15.22
CA LEU A 223 -0.10 -11.17 -15.61
C LEU A 223 -0.80 -10.51 -14.41
N PRO A 224 -1.36 -11.23 -13.44
CA PRO A 224 -1.90 -10.63 -12.23
C PRO A 224 -0.85 -9.81 -11.44
N LEU A 225 0.41 -10.28 -11.35
CA LEU A 225 1.49 -9.56 -10.71
C LEU A 225 1.79 -8.22 -11.41
N LEU A 226 1.91 -8.20 -12.73
CA LEU A 226 2.12 -6.98 -13.51
C LEU A 226 0.96 -6.01 -13.35
N TYR A 227 -0.27 -6.52 -13.33
CA TYR A 227 -1.45 -5.69 -13.07
C TYR A 227 -1.40 -5.06 -11.68
N ALA A 228 -1.10 -5.85 -10.65
CA ALA A 228 -0.96 -5.36 -9.27
C ALA A 228 0.17 -4.33 -9.11
N VAL A 229 1.25 -4.41 -9.92
CA VAL A 229 2.34 -3.42 -9.95
C VAL A 229 1.90 -2.11 -10.60
N SER A 230 1.14 -2.15 -11.69
CA SER A 230 0.66 -0.94 -12.38
C SER A 230 -0.11 -0.02 -11.44
N TYR A 231 -0.86 -0.59 -10.49
CA TYR A 231 -1.54 0.14 -9.42
C TYR A 231 -0.56 0.82 -8.46
N THR A 232 0.52 0.14 -8.08
CA THR A 232 1.50 0.66 -7.11
C THR A 232 2.13 1.97 -7.60
N HIS A 233 2.29 2.15 -8.92
CA HIS A 233 2.80 3.38 -9.52
C HIS A 233 1.86 4.58 -9.43
N LEU A 234 0.56 4.36 -9.58
CA LEU A 234 -0.44 5.44 -9.52
C LEU A 234 -0.55 6.08 -8.14
N ARG A 235 -0.15 5.38 -7.09
CA ARG A 235 -0.15 5.89 -5.70
C ARG A 235 1.10 6.75 -5.38
N ALA A 236 2.15 6.68 -6.21
CA ALA A 236 3.40 7.42 -6.01
C ALA A 236 3.34 8.86 -6.57
N HIS A 237 2.28 9.25 -7.24
CA HIS A 237 1.97 10.56 -7.80
C HIS A 237 0.82 11.24 -7.06
#